data_7c1362fa82535809744721e05cd068c0
#
_entry.id   7c1362fa82535809744721e05cd068c0
#
_cell.length_a   1.000
_cell.length_b   1.000
_cell.length_c   1.000
_cell.angle_alpha   90.00
_cell.angle_beta   90.00
_cell.angle_gamma   90.00
#
_symmetry.space_group_name_H-M   'P 1'
#
loop_
_entity.id
_entity.type
_entity.pdbx_description
1 polymer ?
#
loop_
_entity_poly.entity_id
_entity_poly.type
_entity_poly.pdbx_seq_one_letter_code
_entity_poly.pdbx_strand_id
1 'polypeptide(L)'
;MAQRTGVLCHVTSLPNGIKDAERFIDFVKEYGASLWQILPITPPDEHGSPYASQSAFAGWGNDDSSHKADMMDEQYWLRDWLLFQKLKERFANKPWYEWPEEFKNRDKKALDSIEVDESEQSHFRGRWNVIREYASSLKISLVGDLPIFVSHDSADVWAHRELFLLDKNGMPEVVGGVPPDYFSKTGQRWGTVLYDWDAHRKENWRWWRERIKRIMRLFDMVRIDHFRGFHSAWAIPFKNKTAKKGQWLEGPKDEILKVLIDEAGGADKIIAEDLGIIPQEVVELRRRNNLKGIRVLQFAFDDKNPDNPHKPENIEADTVVYTGTHDNDTTKGWWDKKQKRQVKSSMRENETICQTMIRMARESKAEIAIFPLQDILELGSESRMNTPGTTGKNWNWKFSWDDI
;
A
#
# COMPACT_ATOMS: atom_id res chain seq x y z
N MET A 1 18.26 8.73 -18.13
CA MET A 1 17.92 9.77 -17.10
C MET A 1 18.73 9.45 -15.85
N ALA A 2 19.04 10.45 -15.00
CA ALA A 2 19.65 10.16 -13.71
C ALA A 2 18.67 9.39 -12.82
N GLN A 3 19.14 8.43 -12.04
CA GLN A 3 18.34 7.68 -11.09
C GLN A 3 17.72 8.64 -10.04
N ARG A 4 16.44 8.51 -9.79
CA ARG A 4 15.75 9.22 -8.70
C ARG A 4 15.91 8.48 -7.38
N THR A 5 16.07 9.21 -6.28
CA THR A 5 16.19 8.61 -4.94
C THR A 5 14.96 9.00 -4.10
N GLY A 6 14.48 8.07 -3.28
CA GLY A 6 13.36 8.28 -2.37
C GLY A 6 13.60 7.75 -0.97
N VAL A 7 12.80 8.28 -0.04
CA VAL A 7 12.74 7.81 1.36
C VAL A 7 11.36 7.19 1.59
N LEU A 8 11.33 5.96 2.12
CA LEU A 8 10.11 5.30 2.59
C LEU A 8 9.94 5.59 4.09
N CYS A 9 8.92 6.36 4.43
CA CYS A 9 8.53 6.62 5.81
C CYS A 9 7.03 6.90 5.87
N HIS A 10 6.30 6.13 6.68
CA HIS A 10 4.87 6.36 6.85
C HIS A 10 4.60 7.55 7.78
N VAL A 11 3.48 8.25 7.57
CA VAL A 11 3.12 9.43 8.39
C VAL A 11 2.97 9.13 9.88
N THR A 12 2.60 7.88 10.24
CA THR A 12 2.54 7.46 11.66
C THR A 12 3.90 7.35 12.32
N SER A 13 4.98 7.21 11.53
CA SER A 13 6.35 7.16 12.04
C SER A 13 6.93 8.53 12.34
N LEU A 14 6.28 9.59 11.85
CA LEU A 14 6.62 10.97 12.21
C LEU A 14 6.23 11.23 13.68
N PRO A 15 7.04 11.94 14.47
CA PRO A 15 6.77 12.18 15.90
C PRO A 15 5.36 12.72 16.18
N ASN A 16 4.89 13.71 15.39
CA ASN A 16 3.57 14.32 15.53
C ASN A 16 2.64 14.00 14.33
N GLY A 17 2.89 12.87 13.60
CA GLY A 17 2.09 12.49 12.44
C GLY A 17 2.16 13.52 11.32
N ILE A 18 1.05 13.76 10.61
CA ILE A 18 1.02 14.66 9.44
C ILE A 18 1.39 16.13 9.79
N LYS A 19 1.40 16.51 11.05
CA LYS A 19 1.85 17.86 11.51
C LYS A 19 3.33 18.08 11.21
N ASP A 20 4.12 17.03 11.19
CA ASP A 20 5.56 17.07 10.92
C ASP A 20 5.90 16.89 9.42
N ALA A 21 4.91 16.85 8.54
CA ALA A 21 5.13 16.50 7.15
C ALA A 21 6.07 17.46 6.40
N GLU A 22 5.93 18.78 6.59
CA GLU A 22 6.80 19.77 5.94
C GLU A 22 8.25 19.61 6.42
N ARG A 23 8.45 19.45 7.74
CA ARG A 23 9.78 19.20 8.29
C ARG A 23 10.41 17.93 7.74
N PHE A 24 9.60 16.89 7.52
CA PHE A 24 10.08 15.67 6.91
C PHE A 24 10.39 15.84 5.42
N ILE A 25 9.63 16.66 4.71
CA ILE A 25 9.93 17.03 3.31
C ILE A 25 11.26 17.77 3.21
N ASP A 26 11.56 18.68 4.17
CA ASP A 26 12.85 19.35 4.26
C ASP A 26 13.98 18.34 4.45
N PHE A 27 13.84 17.40 5.37
CA PHE A 27 14.80 16.29 5.55
C PHE A 27 15.00 15.50 4.27
N VAL A 28 13.92 15.10 3.58
CA VAL A 28 14.02 14.37 2.29
C VAL A 28 14.84 15.16 1.26
N LYS A 29 14.62 16.49 1.23
CA LYS A 29 15.37 17.40 0.35
C LYS A 29 16.85 17.48 0.72
N GLU A 30 17.16 17.64 2.01
CA GLU A 30 18.53 17.72 2.54
C GLU A 30 19.30 16.41 2.34
N TYR A 31 18.62 15.26 2.48
CA TYR A 31 19.17 13.95 2.16
C TYR A 31 19.52 13.78 0.67
N GLY A 32 19.09 14.71 -0.19
CA GLY A 32 19.29 14.66 -1.64
C GLY A 32 18.33 13.73 -2.37
N ALA A 33 17.20 13.36 -1.72
CA ALA A 33 16.14 12.59 -2.34
C ALA A 33 15.11 13.51 -3.03
N SER A 34 14.36 12.94 -3.97
CA SER A 34 13.29 13.63 -4.72
C SER A 34 11.93 12.93 -4.60
N LEU A 35 11.85 11.88 -3.78
CA LEU A 35 10.63 11.11 -3.56
C LEU A 35 10.44 10.86 -2.06
N TRP A 36 9.20 10.99 -1.59
CA TRP A 36 8.77 10.49 -0.30
C TRP A 36 7.68 9.45 -0.52
N GLN A 37 7.97 8.18 -0.21
CA GLN A 37 6.99 7.10 -0.25
C GLN A 37 6.30 6.94 1.10
N ILE A 38 4.97 6.86 1.04
CA ILE A 38 4.07 6.78 2.18
C ILE A 38 3.20 5.52 1.99
N LEU A 39 2.98 4.76 3.06
CA LEU A 39 2.06 3.62 3.07
C LEU A 39 0.60 4.11 2.95
N PRO A 40 -0.41 3.22 2.80
CA PRO A 40 -1.78 3.67 2.62
C PRO A 40 -2.19 4.68 3.70
N ILE A 41 -2.72 5.83 3.29
CA ILE A 41 -3.11 6.92 4.18
C ILE A 41 -4.63 6.88 4.47
N THR A 42 -5.14 5.68 4.62
CA THR A 42 -6.53 5.38 4.95
C THR A 42 -6.68 5.02 6.43
N PRO A 43 -7.88 5.12 7.03
CA PRO A 43 -8.09 4.75 8.43
C PRO A 43 -7.58 3.33 8.72
N PRO A 44 -6.64 3.15 9.64
CA PRO A 44 -6.11 1.82 9.97
C PRO A 44 -7.14 0.96 10.69
N ASP A 45 -6.92 -0.35 10.73
CA ASP A 45 -7.71 -1.27 11.54
C ASP A 45 -7.36 -1.12 13.05
N GLU A 46 -8.01 -1.94 13.89
CA GLU A 46 -7.79 -1.98 15.34
C GLU A 46 -6.36 -2.38 15.74
N HIS A 47 -5.58 -2.95 14.82
CA HIS A 47 -4.18 -3.33 15.02
C HIS A 47 -3.20 -2.30 14.45
N GLY A 48 -3.72 -1.19 13.91
CA GLY A 48 -2.94 -0.12 13.30
C GLY A 48 -2.51 -0.37 11.86
N SER A 49 -3.00 -1.46 11.22
CA SER A 49 -2.64 -1.77 9.83
C SER A 49 -3.37 -0.86 8.84
N PRO A 50 -2.66 -0.10 8.02
CA PRO A 50 -3.28 0.71 6.98
C PRO A 50 -3.74 -0.12 5.76
N TYR A 51 -3.32 -1.40 5.67
CA TYR A 51 -3.71 -2.33 4.60
C TYR A 51 -5.04 -3.04 4.88
N ALA A 52 -5.51 -3.02 6.12
CA ALA A 52 -6.79 -3.58 6.52
C ALA A 52 -7.84 -2.47 6.81
N SER A 53 -7.79 -1.39 6.05
CA SER A 53 -8.64 -0.22 6.23
C SER A 53 -10.13 -0.52 6.03
N GLN A 54 -10.96 0.22 6.74
CA GLN A 54 -12.41 0.22 6.57
C GLN A 54 -12.89 1.12 5.42
N SER A 55 -11.98 1.78 4.69
CA SER A 55 -12.27 2.51 3.46
C SER A 55 -11.07 2.51 2.52
N ALA A 56 -11.34 2.34 1.23
CA ALA A 56 -10.35 2.48 0.17
C ALA A 56 -10.13 3.95 -0.26
N PHE A 57 -10.92 4.90 0.27
CA PHE A 57 -10.98 6.28 -0.17
C PHE A 57 -10.72 7.30 0.94
N ALA A 58 -11.24 7.06 2.15
CA ALA A 58 -11.17 8.01 3.24
C ALA A 58 -9.72 8.30 3.63
N GLY A 59 -9.42 9.56 3.87
CA GLY A 59 -8.14 9.96 4.41
C GLY A 59 -8.09 9.80 5.93
N TRP A 60 -6.88 9.61 6.46
CA TRP A 60 -6.64 9.47 7.88
C TRP A 60 -5.45 10.32 8.33
N GLY A 61 -5.61 10.94 9.46
CA GLY A 61 -4.61 11.79 10.06
C GLY A 61 -5.28 13.05 10.61
N ASN A 62 -5.43 13.09 11.95
CA ASN A 62 -5.98 14.26 12.60
C ASN A 62 -4.95 15.39 12.60
N ASP A 63 -5.32 16.48 11.97
CA ASP A 63 -4.69 17.78 12.18
C ASP A 63 -5.78 18.74 12.64
N ASP A 64 -5.54 19.45 13.75
CA ASP A 64 -6.39 20.54 14.26
C ASP A 64 -6.30 21.79 13.36
N SER A 65 -5.85 21.63 12.11
CA SER A 65 -5.64 22.74 11.20
C SER A 65 -6.97 23.38 10.79
N SER A 66 -6.94 24.69 10.61
CA SER A 66 -8.06 25.47 10.09
C SER A 66 -8.26 25.25 8.56
N HIS A 67 -7.44 24.42 7.94
CA HIS A 67 -7.50 24.16 6.50
C HIS A 67 -8.70 23.27 6.17
N LYS A 68 -9.59 23.78 5.36
CA LYS A 68 -10.74 23.03 4.83
C LYS A 68 -10.65 23.00 3.32
N ALA A 69 -11.06 21.88 2.72
CA ALA A 69 -11.21 21.76 1.30
C ALA A 69 -12.68 21.52 0.91
N ASP A 70 -13.03 21.94 -0.29
CA ASP A 70 -14.29 21.55 -0.90
C ASP A 70 -14.26 20.04 -1.22
N MET A 71 -15.36 19.35 -0.91
CA MET A 71 -15.51 17.90 -1.09
C MET A 71 -16.46 17.53 -2.24
N MET A 72 -16.84 18.49 -3.10
CA MET A 72 -17.80 18.24 -4.19
C MET A 72 -17.33 17.16 -5.18
N ASP A 73 -16.04 17.04 -5.40
CA ASP A 73 -15.45 16.03 -6.29
C ASP A 73 -15.20 14.65 -5.61
N GLU A 74 -15.59 14.51 -4.33
CA GLU A 74 -15.48 13.28 -3.53
C GLU A 74 -16.83 12.62 -3.23
N GLN A 75 -17.90 13.11 -3.84
CA GLN A 75 -19.29 12.66 -3.54
C GLN A 75 -19.53 11.17 -3.85
N TYR A 76 -18.68 10.55 -4.69
CA TYR A 76 -18.82 9.12 -5.03
C TYR A 76 -18.75 8.20 -3.81
N TRP A 77 -17.86 8.51 -2.85
CA TRP A 77 -17.57 7.65 -1.70
C TRP A 77 -17.89 8.32 -0.35
N LEU A 78 -17.86 9.67 -0.29
CA LEU A 78 -17.85 10.42 0.96
C LEU A 78 -19.07 10.13 1.83
N ARG A 79 -20.30 10.23 1.27
CA ARG A 79 -21.52 9.97 2.02
C ARG A 79 -21.56 8.54 2.57
N ASP A 80 -21.15 7.55 1.79
CA ASP A 80 -21.15 6.15 2.22
C ASP A 80 -20.16 5.90 3.35
N TRP A 81 -18.99 6.51 3.30
CA TRP A 81 -18.03 6.48 4.40
C TRP A 81 -18.58 7.11 5.68
N LEU A 82 -19.13 8.31 5.60
CA LEU A 82 -19.67 9.02 6.75
C LEU A 82 -20.84 8.27 7.41
N LEU A 83 -21.73 7.70 6.61
CA LEU A 83 -22.79 6.83 7.11
C LEU A 83 -22.24 5.57 7.77
N PHE A 84 -21.24 4.94 7.14
CA PHE A 84 -20.57 3.75 7.69
C PHE A 84 -19.97 4.03 9.06
N GLN A 85 -19.24 5.13 9.22
CA GLN A 85 -18.67 5.57 10.51
C GLN A 85 -19.76 5.75 11.57
N LYS A 86 -20.85 6.46 11.25
CA LYS A 86 -21.97 6.69 12.18
C LYS A 86 -22.64 5.38 12.59
N LEU A 87 -22.76 4.44 11.68
CA LEU A 87 -23.34 3.13 11.97
C LEU A 87 -22.38 2.27 12.80
N LYS A 88 -21.07 2.34 12.54
CA LYS A 88 -20.05 1.69 13.39
C LYS A 88 -20.14 2.21 14.83
N GLU A 89 -20.22 3.52 15.03
CA GLU A 89 -20.43 4.13 16.36
C GLU A 89 -21.73 3.61 17.00
N ARG A 90 -22.86 3.70 16.28
CA ARG A 90 -24.18 3.29 16.75
C ARG A 90 -24.25 1.83 17.17
N PHE A 91 -23.55 0.94 16.47
CA PHE A 91 -23.57 -0.51 16.71
C PHE A 91 -22.30 -1.02 17.40
N ALA A 92 -21.63 -0.17 18.18
CA ALA A 92 -20.46 -0.53 19.00
C ALA A 92 -19.36 -1.27 18.20
N ASN A 93 -19.02 -0.72 17.03
CA ASN A 93 -18.02 -1.23 16.10
C ASN A 93 -18.30 -2.63 15.52
N LYS A 94 -19.52 -3.16 15.67
CA LYS A 94 -19.89 -4.41 14.99
C LYS A 94 -19.67 -4.30 13.48
N PRO A 95 -19.26 -5.38 12.83
CA PRO A 95 -19.14 -5.39 11.38
C PRO A 95 -20.50 -5.20 10.71
N TRP A 96 -20.49 -4.56 9.53
CA TRP A 96 -21.73 -4.18 8.84
C TRP A 96 -22.68 -5.36 8.55
N TYR A 97 -22.16 -6.56 8.35
CA TYR A 97 -22.96 -7.76 8.10
C TYR A 97 -23.71 -8.29 9.32
N GLU A 98 -23.42 -7.75 10.51
CA GLU A 98 -24.14 -8.01 11.77
C GLU A 98 -25.11 -6.89 12.15
N TRP A 99 -25.22 -5.82 11.35
CA TRP A 99 -26.16 -4.73 11.61
C TRP A 99 -27.61 -5.17 11.38
N PRO A 100 -28.61 -4.45 11.97
CA PRO A 100 -30.02 -4.64 11.62
C PRO A 100 -30.23 -4.56 10.12
N GLU A 101 -31.17 -5.37 9.61
CA GLU A 101 -31.41 -5.57 8.17
C GLU A 101 -31.59 -4.27 7.38
N GLU A 102 -32.27 -3.29 7.98
CA GLU A 102 -32.49 -1.98 7.37
C GLU A 102 -31.17 -1.22 7.08
N PHE A 103 -30.21 -1.27 7.99
CA PHE A 103 -28.91 -0.64 7.82
C PHE A 103 -27.94 -1.52 7.01
N LYS A 104 -27.95 -2.81 7.29
CA LYS A 104 -27.18 -3.79 6.54
C LYS A 104 -27.55 -3.74 5.05
N ASN A 105 -28.84 -3.69 4.71
CA ASN A 105 -29.35 -3.67 3.33
C ASN A 105 -29.53 -2.26 2.75
N ARG A 106 -29.03 -1.23 3.46
CA ARG A 106 -29.03 0.16 3.00
C ARG A 106 -30.41 0.70 2.67
N ASP A 107 -31.42 0.42 3.53
CA ASP A 107 -32.76 1.01 3.35
C ASP A 107 -32.65 2.53 3.30
N LYS A 108 -33.18 3.12 2.23
CA LYS A 108 -33.04 4.55 1.98
C LYS A 108 -33.62 5.40 3.11
N LYS A 109 -34.80 5.03 3.65
CA LYS A 109 -35.46 5.82 4.72
C LYS A 109 -34.66 5.76 6.01
N ALA A 110 -34.11 4.58 6.34
CA ALA A 110 -33.25 4.41 7.49
C ALA A 110 -31.98 5.25 7.38
N LEU A 111 -31.32 5.24 6.22
CA LEU A 111 -30.10 6.00 5.98
C LEU A 111 -30.32 7.51 5.86
N ASP A 112 -31.46 7.96 5.27
CA ASP A 112 -31.79 9.38 5.14
C ASP A 112 -32.08 10.04 6.50
N SER A 113 -32.34 9.24 7.55
CA SER A 113 -32.53 9.75 8.92
C SER A 113 -31.20 10.03 9.67
N ILE A 114 -30.06 9.67 9.09
CA ILE A 114 -28.74 9.82 9.74
C ILE A 114 -28.10 11.11 9.26
N GLU A 115 -27.85 12.00 10.21
CA GLU A 115 -27.04 13.19 9.95
C GLU A 115 -25.55 12.82 9.90
N VAL A 116 -24.85 13.30 8.89
CA VAL A 116 -23.42 13.08 8.67
C VAL A 116 -22.66 14.39 8.63
N ASP A 117 -21.41 14.37 9.07
CA ASP A 117 -20.52 15.53 9.06
C ASP A 117 -19.24 15.18 8.28
N GLU A 118 -18.96 15.95 7.23
CA GLU A 118 -17.79 15.78 6.37
C GLU A 118 -16.55 16.54 6.86
N SER A 119 -16.66 17.26 7.99
CA SER A 119 -15.61 18.16 8.48
C SER A 119 -14.25 17.50 8.62
N GLU A 120 -14.20 16.27 9.15
CA GLU A 120 -12.95 15.52 9.31
C GLU A 120 -12.25 15.28 7.95
N GLN A 121 -12.99 14.82 6.95
CA GLN A 121 -12.45 14.55 5.62
C GLN A 121 -12.09 15.84 4.87
N SER A 122 -12.86 16.90 5.07
CA SER A 122 -12.58 18.23 4.54
C SER A 122 -11.28 18.81 5.14
N HIS A 123 -11.08 18.69 6.45
CA HIS A 123 -9.85 19.12 7.13
C HIS A 123 -8.65 18.29 6.68
N PHE A 124 -8.77 16.96 6.67
CA PHE A 124 -7.71 16.10 6.15
C PHE A 124 -7.28 16.51 4.74
N ARG A 125 -8.24 16.67 3.84
CA ARG A 125 -7.97 17.07 2.45
C ARG A 125 -7.31 18.44 2.37
N GLY A 126 -7.81 19.42 3.12
CA GLY A 126 -7.24 20.76 3.18
C GLY A 126 -5.78 20.74 3.64
N ARG A 127 -5.50 20.01 4.72
CA ARG A 127 -4.13 19.82 5.21
C ARG A 127 -3.24 19.10 4.20
N TRP A 128 -3.75 18.03 3.57
CA TRP A 128 -2.99 17.26 2.59
C TRP A 128 -2.64 18.08 1.34
N ASN A 129 -3.53 18.98 0.91
CA ASN A 129 -3.24 19.90 -0.18
C ASN A 129 -2.05 20.81 0.15
N VAL A 130 -1.99 21.37 1.37
CA VAL A 130 -0.85 22.18 1.82
C VAL A 130 0.46 21.38 1.79
N ILE A 131 0.44 20.13 2.27
CA ILE A 131 1.60 19.22 2.24
C ILE A 131 2.04 18.97 0.79
N ARG A 132 1.10 18.70 -0.12
CA ARG A 132 1.41 18.48 -1.55
C ARG A 132 2.01 19.72 -2.20
N GLU A 133 1.44 20.89 -1.97
CA GLU A 133 1.95 22.17 -2.49
C GLU A 133 3.37 22.44 -1.98
N TYR A 134 3.62 22.20 -0.69
CA TYR A 134 4.95 22.34 -0.10
C TYR A 134 5.96 21.38 -0.74
N ALA A 135 5.63 20.08 -0.83
CA ALA A 135 6.48 19.09 -1.47
C ALA A 135 6.80 19.47 -2.93
N SER A 136 5.78 19.89 -3.69
CA SER A 136 5.92 20.32 -5.08
C SER A 136 6.85 21.53 -5.21
N SER A 137 6.75 22.51 -4.30
CA SER A 137 7.61 23.70 -4.29
C SER A 137 9.10 23.36 -4.15
N LEU A 138 9.40 22.27 -3.42
CA LEU A 138 10.75 21.73 -3.22
C LEU A 138 11.13 20.65 -4.25
N LYS A 139 10.27 20.38 -5.24
CA LYS A 139 10.44 19.32 -6.26
C LYS A 139 10.54 17.90 -5.64
N ILE A 140 9.84 17.66 -4.56
CA ILE A 140 9.66 16.35 -3.96
C ILE A 140 8.33 15.79 -4.45
N SER A 141 8.34 14.58 -5.05
CA SER A 141 7.13 13.86 -5.43
C SER A 141 6.70 12.94 -4.30
N LEU A 142 5.40 12.94 -3.99
CA LEU A 142 4.80 12.02 -3.04
C LEU A 142 4.39 10.73 -3.74
N VAL A 143 4.80 9.60 -3.18
CA VAL A 143 4.46 8.26 -3.68
C VAL A 143 3.53 7.60 -2.68
N GLY A 144 2.28 7.36 -3.10
CA GLY A 144 1.28 6.66 -2.29
C GLY A 144 1.35 5.14 -2.45
N ASP A 145 0.50 4.47 -1.68
CA ASP A 145 0.36 3.02 -1.70
C ASP A 145 -1.12 2.63 -1.76
N LEU A 146 -1.45 1.67 -2.62
CA LEU A 146 -2.80 1.23 -2.90
C LEU A 146 -2.87 -0.29 -2.75
N PRO A 147 -3.44 -0.80 -1.62
CA PRO A 147 -3.74 -2.21 -1.47
C PRO A 147 -4.73 -2.64 -2.55
N ILE A 148 -4.42 -3.71 -3.31
CA ILE A 148 -5.35 -4.15 -4.37
C ILE A 148 -6.70 -4.58 -3.79
N PHE A 149 -6.70 -5.35 -2.70
CA PHE A 149 -7.93 -5.84 -2.06
C PHE A 149 -8.37 -4.93 -0.91
N VAL A 150 -9.65 -5.06 -0.54
CA VAL A 150 -10.27 -4.30 0.55
C VAL A 150 -10.79 -5.24 1.65
N SER A 151 -10.92 -4.69 2.85
CA SER A 151 -11.48 -5.43 3.98
C SER A 151 -12.97 -5.73 3.76
N HIS A 152 -13.43 -6.90 4.21
CA HIS A 152 -14.84 -7.25 4.17
C HIS A 152 -15.67 -6.27 5.01
N ASP A 153 -15.19 -5.92 6.21
CA ASP A 153 -15.83 -4.90 7.05
C ASP A 153 -15.32 -3.50 6.65
N SER A 154 -15.84 -3.01 5.51
CA SER A 154 -15.51 -1.69 4.97
C SER A 154 -16.73 -1.00 4.39
N ALA A 155 -16.67 0.32 4.30
CA ALA A 155 -17.67 1.14 3.64
C ALA A 155 -17.83 0.75 2.16
N ASP A 156 -16.72 0.39 1.51
CA ASP A 156 -16.67 -0.02 0.10
C ASP A 156 -17.52 -1.26 -0.15
N VAL A 157 -17.31 -2.30 0.66
CA VAL A 157 -18.05 -3.56 0.51
C VAL A 157 -19.50 -3.41 0.94
N TRP A 158 -19.77 -2.65 2.00
CA TRP A 158 -21.13 -2.35 2.43
C TRP A 158 -21.92 -1.56 1.38
N ALA A 159 -21.27 -0.59 0.72
CA ALA A 159 -21.90 0.27 -0.28
C ALA A 159 -22.10 -0.42 -1.64
N HIS A 160 -21.20 -1.30 -2.05
CA HIS A 160 -21.08 -1.85 -3.40
C HIS A 160 -20.93 -3.37 -3.40
N ARG A 161 -21.80 -4.09 -2.68
CA ARG A 161 -21.74 -5.55 -2.51
C ARG A 161 -21.64 -6.32 -3.83
N GLU A 162 -22.33 -5.80 -4.85
CA GLU A 162 -22.39 -6.39 -6.19
C GLU A 162 -21.04 -6.43 -6.89
N LEU A 163 -20.07 -5.65 -6.42
CA LEU A 163 -18.71 -5.62 -6.97
C LEU A 163 -17.77 -6.68 -6.38
N PHE A 164 -18.25 -7.47 -5.42
CA PHE A 164 -17.44 -8.44 -4.69
C PHE A 164 -18.07 -9.84 -4.70
N LEU A 165 -17.23 -10.88 -4.57
CA LEU A 165 -17.68 -12.28 -4.51
C LEU A 165 -18.29 -12.61 -3.14
N LEU A 166 -19.53 -12.19 -2.95
CA LEU A 166 -20.30 -12.36 -1.72
C LEU A 166 -21.53 -13.23 -1.97
N ASP A 167 -21.96 -13.95 -0.93
CA ASP A 167 -23.25 -14.63 -0.93
C ASP A 167 -24.41 -13.65 -0.74
N LYS A 168 -25.64 -14.14 -0.83
CA LYS A 168 -26.87 -13.34 -0.64
C LYS A 168 -26.98 -12.66 0.73
N ASN A 169 -26.24 -13.11 1.73
CA ASN A 169 -26.21 -12.54 3.08
C ASN A 169 -25.08 -11.50 3.24
N GLY A 170 -24.31 -11.26 2.19
CA GLY A 170 -23.17 -10.37 2.20
C GLY A 170 -21.91 -10.98 2.79
N MET A 171 -21.84 -12.32 2.95
CA MET A 171 -20.65 -13.01 3.44
C MET A 171 -19.75 -13.42 2.27
N PRO A 172 -18.41 -13.36 2.41
CA PRO A 172 -17.51 -13.78 1.35
C PRO A 172 -17.69 -15.26 1.03
N GLU A 173 -17.77 -15.59 -0.26
CA GLU A 173 -17.66 -16.99 -0.70
C GLU A 173 -16.21 -17.46 -0.63
N VAL A 174 -15.31 -16.56 -1.01
CA VAL A 174 -13.86 -16.75 -1.00
C VAL A 174 -13.17 -15.49 -0.47
N VAL A 175 -11.96 -15.67 0.05
CA VAL A 175 -11.11 -14.55 0.52
C VAL A 175 -9.74 -14.61 -0.12
N GLY A 176 -9.08 -13.45 -0.19
CA GLY A 176 -7.75 -13.29 -0.74
C GLY A 176 -6.64 -13.86 0.15
N GLY A 177 -5.54 -14.21 -0.48
CA GLY A 177 -4.33 -14.66 0.18
C GLY A 177 -3.28 -15.12 -0.83
N VAL A 178 -2.30 -15.87 -0.34
CA VAL A 178 -1.29 -16.54 -1.16
C VAL A 178 -1.16 -18.01 -0.74
N PRO A 179 -0.88 -18.93 -1.70
CA PRO A 179 -0.70 -20.35 -1.38
C PRO A 179 0.53 -20.56 -0.50
N PRO A 180 0.70 -21.77 0.07
CA PRO A 180 1.94 -22.16 0.73
C PRO A 180 3.16 -21.95 -0.17
N ASP A 181 4.20 -21.37 0.41
CA ASP A 181 5.46 -21.11 -0.25
C ASP A 181 6.65 -21.44 0.67
N TYR A 182 7.85 -21.04 0.27
CA TYR A 182 9.06 -21.23 1.07
C TYR A 182 9.02 -20.50 2.43
N PHE A 183 8.30 -19.37 2.51
CA PHE A 183 8.21 -18.53 3.72
C PHE A 183 7.08 -18.96 4.65
N SER A 184 5.99 -19.52 4.11
CA SER A 184 4.82 -19.96 4.90
C SER A 184 4.30 -21.31 4.45
N LYS A 185 4.49 -22.35 5.29
CA LYS A 185 3.97 -23.71 5.05
C LYS A 185 2.44 -23.79 4.97
N THR A 186 1.73 -22.78 5.44
CA THR A 186 0.27 -22.71 5.44
C THR A 186 -0.27 -21.70 4.43
N GLY A 187 0.64 -20.97 3.75
CA GLY A 187 0.31 -19.77 2.98
C GLY A 187 -0.14 -18.64 3.89
N GLN A 188 -0.63 -17.56 3.30
CA GLN A 188 -1.19 -16.42 4.03
C GLN A 188 -2.67 -16.28 3.65
N ARG A 189 -3.54 -16.22 4.65
CA ARG A 189 -4.96 -15.90 4.49
C ARG A 189 -5.18 -14.47 4.99
N TRP A 190 -5.39 -13.55 4.08
CA TRP A 190 -5.56 -12.14 4.43
C TRP A 190 -6.97 -11.80 4.91
N GLY A 191 -7.97 -12.55 4.46
CA GLY A 191 -9.37 -12.31 4.83
C GLY A 191 -10.05 -11.19 4.05
N THR A 192 -9.35 -10.57 3.12
CA THR A 192 -9.89 -9.54 2.20
C THR A 192 -10.84 -10.17 1.19
N VAL A 193 -11.84 -9.40 0.75
CA VAL A 193 -12.78 -9.86 -0.28
C VAL A 193 -12.14 -9.82 -1.67
N LEU A 194 -12.62 -10.68 -2.56
CA LEU A 194 -12.23 -10.68 -3.97
C LEU A 194 -13.32 -10.05 -4.83
N TYR A 195 -12.91 -9.48 -5.96
CA TYR A 195 -13.77 -8.74 -6.87
C TYR A 195 -14.58 -9.64 -7.80
N ASP A 196 -15.84 -9.28 -8.06
CA ASP A 196 -16.58 -9.73 -9.23
C ASP A 196 -16.21 -8.84 -10.43
N TRP A 197 -15.24 -9.30 -11.20
CA TRP A 197 -14.73 -8.53 -12.34
C TRP A 197 -15.76 -8.29 -13.43
N ASP A 198 -16.76 -9.16 -13.57
CA ASP A 198 -17.86 -8.96 -14.53
C ASP A 198 -18.79 -7.84 -14.08
N ALA A 199 -19.05 -7.71 -12.78
CA ALA A 199 -19.78 -6.58 -12.23
C ALA A 199 -19.01 -5.26 -12.45
N HIS A 200 -17.70 -5.25 -12.22
CA HIS A 200 -16.85 -4.09 -12.50
C HIS A 200 -16.86 -3.69 -13.99
N ARG A 201 -16.84 -4.65 -14.92
CA ARG A 201 -16.98 -4.37 -16.37
C ARG A 201 -18.31 -3.72 -16.70
N LYS A 202 -19.41 -4.23 -16.10
CA LYS A 202 -20.78 -3.70 -16.32
C LYS A 202 -20.95 -2.26 -15.87
N GLU A 203 -20.26 -1.86 -14.79
CA GLU A 203 -20.25 -0.47 -14.33
C GLU A 203 -19.17 0.40 -15.01
N ASN A 204 -18.52 -0.11 -16.06
CA ASN A 204 -17.41 0.56 -16.74
C ASN A 204 -16.24 0.94 -15.82
N TRP A 205 -15.90 0.05 -14.89
CA TRP A 205 -14.80 0.22 -13.93
C TRP A 205 -14.94 1.44 -13.02
N ARG A 206 -16.13 1.96 -12.80
CA ARG A 206 -16.39 3.23 -12.12
C ARG A 206 -15.72 3.27 -10.74
N TRP A 207 -15.88 2.22 -9.93
CA TRP A 207 -15.25 2.15 -8.60
C TRP A 207 -13.72 2.28 -8.70
N TRP A 208 -13.08 1.57 -9.62
CA TRP A 208 -11.64 1.64 -9.83
C TRP A 208 -11.20 2.98 -10.37
N ARG A 209 -11.93 3.59 -11.29
CA ARG A 209 -11.67 4.94 -11.80
C ARG A 209 -11.68 5.97 -10.66
N GLU A 210 -12.71 5.94 -9.82
CA GLU A 210 -12.80 6.87 -8.68
C GLU A 210 -11.68 6.61 -7.65
N ARG A 211 -11.31 5.34 -7.42
CA ARG A 211 -10.21 4.98 -6.53
C ARG A 211 -8.87 5.52 -7.02
N ILE A 212 -8.54 5.34 -8.30
CA ILE A 212 -7.31 5.90 -8.87
C ILE A 212 -7.34 7.42 -8.90
N LYS A 213 -8.43 8.05 -9.30
CA LYS A 213 -8.59 9.52 -9.23
C LYS A 213 -8.32 10.01 -7.80
N ARG A 214 -8.91 9.35 -6.81
CA ARG A 214 -8.71 9.71 -5.41
C ARG A 214 -7.25 9.63 -5.01
N ILE A 215 -6.56 8.53 -5.30
CA ILE A 215 -5.15 8.37 -4.93
C ILE A 215 -4.26 9.39 -5.67
N MET A 216 -4.53 9.69 -6.93
CA MET A 216 -3.77 10.68 -7.71
C MET A 216 -4.05 12.13 -7.28
N ARG A 217 -5.15 12.41 -6.59
CA ARG A 217 -5.36 13.70 -5.89
C ARG A 217 -4.47 13.82 -4.65
N LEU A 218 -4.12 12.72 -4.03
CA LEU A 218 -3.28 12.72 -2.83
C LEU A 218 -1.78 12.62 -3.17
N PHE A 219 -1.42 11.93 -4.25
CA PHE A 219 -0.05 11.57 -4.58
C PHE A 219 0.30 11.86 -6.03
N ASP A 220 1.59 11.92 -6.34
CA ASP A 220 2.11 12.11 -7.69
C ASP A 220 2.37 10.78 -8.40
N MET A 221 2.64 9.75 -7.61
CA MET A 221 2.83 8.35 -8.04
C MET A 221 2.15 7.42 -7.05
N VAL A 222 1.86 6.19 -7.48
CA VAL A 222 1.26 5.16 -6.61
C VAL A 222 1.95 3.81 -6.78
N ARG A 223 2.26 3.15 -5.67
CA ARG A 223 2.58 1.73 -5.63
C ARG A 223 1.28 0.94 -5.52
N ILE A 224 1.06 0.00 -6.42
CA ILE A 224 -0.05 -0.96 -6.31
C ILE A 224 0.48 -2.19 -5.61
N ASP A 225 0.00 -2.40 -4.41
CA ASP A 225 0.33 -3.56 -3.59
C ASP A 225 -0.32 -4.82 -4.16
N HIS A 226 0.44 -5.92 -4.19
CA HIS A 226 0.05 -7.21 -4.75
C HIS A 226 -0.48 -7.13 -6.19
N PHE A 227 0.25 -6.44 -7.07
CA PHE A 227 -0.10 -6.25 -8.50
C PHE A 227 -0.52 -7.54 -9.21
N ARG A 228 0.06 -8.68 -8.82
CA ARG A 228 -0.30 -10.01 -9.34
C ARG A 228 -1.81 -10.25 -9.31
N GLY A 229 -2.54 -9.68 -8.36
CA GLY A 229 -4.00 -9.84 -8.23
C GLY A 229 -4.79 -9.38 -9.46
N PHE A 230 -4.25 -8.48 -10.29
CA PHE A 230 -4.86 -8.13 -11.57
C PHE A 230 -4.67 -9.21 -12.66
N HIS A 231 -3.68 -10.07 -12.51
CA HIS A 231 -3.51 -11.24 -13.37
C HIS A 231 -4.28 -12.43 -12.83
N SER A 232 -4.08 -12.77 -11.58
CA SER A 232 -4.78 -13.86 -10.89
C SER A 232 -4.66 -13.72 -9.37
N ALA A 233 -5.73 -14.02 -8.65
CA ALA A 233 -5.81 -14.00 -7.20
C ALA A 233 -5.95 -15.41 -6.63
N TRP A 234 -5.26 -15.70 -5.51
CA TRP A 234 -5.46 -16.95 -4.79
C TRP A 234 -6.71 -16.85 -3.93
N ALA A 235 -7.77 -17.54 -4.38
CA ALA A 235 -9.07 -17.56 -3.74
C ALA A 235 -9.16 -18.72 -2.75
N ILE A 236 -9.32 -18.40 -1.48
CA ILE A 236 -9.41 -19.36 -0.39
C ILE A 236 -10.89 -19.45 0.02
N PRO A 237 -11.52 -20.64 0.01
CA PRO A 237 -12.89 -20.78 0.53
C PRO A 237 -13.02 -20.16 1.92
N PHE A 238 -14.02 -19.30 2.14
CA PHE A 238 -14.14 -18.48 3.36
C PHE A 238 -14.06 -19.32 4.66
N LYS A 239 -14.58 -20.54 4.64
CA LYS A 239 -14.57 -21.46 5.78
C LYS A 239 -13.19 -22.02 6.13
N ASN A 240 -12.21 -21.91 5.24
CA ASN A 240 -10.87 -22.44 5.47
C ASN A 240 -10.05 -21.53 6.38
N LYS A 241 -9.43 -22.09 7.41
CA LYS A 241 -8.58 -21.34 8.36
C LYS A 241 -7.17 -21.06 7.82
N THR A 242 -6.75 -21.73 6.75
CA THR A 242 -5.41 -21.59 6.14
C THR A 242 -5.52 -21.47 4.63
N ALA A 243 -4.46 -20.98 3.99
CA ALA A 243 -4.41 -20.81 2.56
C ALA A 243 -3.99 -22.08 1.77
N LYS A 244 -3.86 -23.25 2.45
CA LYS A 244 -3.41 -24.49 1.81
C LYS A 244 -4.34 -25.00 0.70
N LYS A 245 -5.62 -24.74 0.81
CA LYS A 245 -6.63 -25.14 -0.17
C LYS A 245 -7.28 -23.87 -0.72
N GLY A 246 -7.07 -23.62 -1.99
CA GLY A 246 -7.63 -22.52 -2.74
C GLY A 246 -7.53 -22.81 -4.23
N GLN A 247 -7.88 -21.84 -5.03
CA GLN A 247 -7.74 -21.88 -6.49
C GLN A 247 -7.35 -20.51 -7.03
N TRP A 248 -6.65 -20.48 -8.14
CA TRP A 248 -6.38 -19.25 -8.85
C TRP A 248 -7.62 -18.79 -9.59
N LEU A 249 -8.11 -17.61 -9.27
CA LEU A 249 -9.15 -16.92 -10.05
C LEU A 249 -8.46 -15.91 -10.98
N GLU A 250 -8.89 -15.94 -12.23
CA GLU A 250 -8.34 -15.06 -13.26
C GLU A 250 -8.76 -13.62 -13.03
N GLY A 251 -7.81 -12.70 -13.19
CA GLY A 251 -8.04 -11.26 -13.09
C GLY A 251 -8.29 -10.62 -14.45
N PRO A 252 -8.62 -9.32 -14.48
CA PRO A 252 -9.01 -8.59 -15.70
C PRO A 252 -7.81 -8.14 -16.56
N LYS A 253 -6.58 -8.32 -16.09
CA LYS A 253 -5.32 -8.08 -16.83
C LYS A 253 -5.27 -6.69 -17.48
N ASP A 254 -5.03 -6.67 -18.81
CA ASP A 254 -4.86 -5.43 -19.58
C ASP A 254 -6.09 -4.51 -19.54
N GLU A 255 -7.29 -5.08 -19.39
CA GLU A 255 -8.53 -4.28 -19.38
C GLU A 255 -8.51 -3.24 -18.24
N ILE A 256 -8.23 -3.69 -17.02
CA ILE A 256 -8.18 -2.79 -15.87
C ILE A 256 -6.93 -1.92 -15.90
N LEU A 257 -5.77 -2.47 -16.31
CA LEU A 257 -4.52 -1.71 -16.33
C LEU A 257 -4.61 -0.51 -17.25
N LYS A 258 -5.27 -0.65 -18.41
CA LYS A 258 -5.54 0.48 -19.30
C LYS A 258 -6.34 1.57 -18.59
N VAL A 259 -7.38 1.19 -17.86
CA VAL A 259 -8.20 2.14 -17.08
C VAL A 259 -7.37 2.85 -16.01
N LEU A 260 -6.55 2.10 -15.26
CA LEU A 260 -5.71 2.67 -14.19
C LEU A 260 -4.66 3.62 -14.76
N ILE A 261 -4.01 3.26 -15.85
CA ILE A 261 -2.99 4.09 -16.51
C ILE A 261 -3.61 5.36 -17.07
N ASP A 262 -4.78 5.27 -17.73
CA ASP A 262 -5.49 6.42 -18.28
C ASP A 262 -5.88 7.41 -17.15
N GLU A 263 -6.47 6.92 -16.06
CA GLU A 263 -6.89 7.76 -14.93
C GLU A 263 -5.71 8.31 -14.11
N ALA A 264 -4.60 7.57 -14.03
CA ALA A 264 -3.37 8.06 -13.39
C ALA A 264 -2.67 9.14 -14.24
N GLY A 265 -2.97 9.22 -15.55
CA GLY A 265 -2.32 10.12 -16.49
C GLY A 265 -0.93 9.65 -16.93
N GLY A 266 -0.67 8.34 -16.91
CA GLY A 266 0.54 7.72 -17.43
C GLY A 266 1.02 6.49 -16.63
N ALA A 267 1.64 5.53 -17.33
CA ALA A 267 2.21 4.33 -16.73
C ALA A 267 3.40 4.62 -15.81
N ASP A 268 4.12 5.71 -16.07
CA ASP A 268 5.27 6.16 -15.27
C ASP A 268 4.89 6.55 -13.83
N LYS A 269 3.61 6.81 -13.58
CA LYS A 269 3.07 7.13 -12.25
C LYS A 269 2.69 5.90 -11.42
N ILE A 270 2.76 4.71 -12.01
CA ILE A 270 2.34 3.46 -11.35
C ILE A 270 3.56 2.56 -11.14
N ILE A 271 3.74 2.10 -9.90
CA ILE A 271 4.72 1.10 -9.50
C ILE A 271 3.95 -0.18 -9.18
N ALA A 272 4.26 -1.25 -9.88
CA ALA A 272 3.62 -2.56 -9.69
C ALA A 272 4.44 -3.40 -8.71
N GLU A 273 3.89 -3.72 -7.55
CA GLU A 273 4.54 -4.65 -6.63
C GLU A 273 4.43 -6.07 -7.18
N ASP A 274 5.56 -6.58 -7.69
CA ASP A 274 5.75 -7.89 -8.31
C ASP A 274 6.73 -8.75 -7.48
N LEU A 275 6.51 -8.82 -6.15
CA LEU A 275 7.32 -9.61 -5.22
C LEU A 275 6.72 -11.00 -4.96
N GLY A 276 7.56 -11.94 -4.52
CA GLY A 276 7.18 -13.32 -4.22
C GLY A 276 7.34 -14.26 -5.41
N ILE A 277 6.49 -15.28 -5.48
CA ILE A 277 6.50 -16.25 -6.61
C ILE A 277 5.70 -15.64 -7.76
N ILE A 278 6.38 -15.03 -8.71
CA ILE A 278 5.78 -14.30 -9.83
C ILE A 278 5.94 -15.12 -11.10
N PRO A 279 4.85 -15.62 -11.71
CA PRO A 279 4.88 -16.27 -13.01
C PRO A 279 5.31 -15.32 -14.13
N GLN A 280 5.89 -15.85 -15.18
CA GLN A 280 6.38 -15.08 -16.31
C GLN A 280 5.28 -14.22 -16.96
N GLU A 281 4.06 -14.72 -16.99
CA GLU A 281 2.89 -14.03 -17.54
C GLU A 281 2.55 -12.73 -16.79
N VAL A 282 2.83 -12.66 -15.47
CA VAL A 282 2.68 -11.44 -14.67
C VAL A 282 3.78 -10.43 -15.00
N VAL A 283 5.02 -10.88 -15.18
CA VAL A 283 6.13 -10.03 -15.62
C VAL A 283 5.83 -9.44 -17.01
N GLU A 284 5.34 -10.26 -17.92
CA GLU A 284 4.94 -9.83 -19.27
C GLU A 284 3.78 -8.85 -19.23
N LEU A 285 2.75 -9.10 -18.38
CA LEU A 285 1.64 -8.17 -18.18
C LEU A 285 2.14 -6.80 -17.71
N ARG A 286 3.04 -6.76 -16.74
CA ARG A 286 3.66 -5.53 -16.24
C ARG A 286 4.42 -4.80 -17.35
N ARG A 287 5.31 -5.51 -18.06
CA ARG A 287 6.21 -4.94 -19.07
C ARG A 287 5.46 -4.39 -20.29
N ARG A 288 4.49 -5.13 -20.82
CA ARG A 288 3.72 -4.65 -22.00
C ARG A 288 2.83 -3.44 -21.68
N ASN A 289 2.54 -3.20 -20.41
CA ASN A 289 1.86 -2.00 -19.92
C ASN A 289 2.83 -0.91 -19.46
N ASN A 290 4.14 -1.07 -19.66
CA ASN A 290 5.20 -0.13 -19.28
C ASN A 290 5.21 0.25 -17.79
N LEU A 291 4.77 -0.63 -16.91
CA LEU A 291 4.77 -0.40 -15.47
C LEU A 291 6.12 -0.78 -14.86
N LYS A 292 6.57 0.00 -13.86
CA LYS A 292 7.78 -0.31 -13.11
C LYS A 292 7.53 -1.44 -12.12
N GLY A 293 8.43 -2.45 -12.09
CA GLY A 293 8.41 -3.50 -11.07
C GLY A 293 9.24 -3.13 -9.84
N ILE A 294 9.22 -3.99 -8.83
CA ILE A 294 9.96 -3.79 -7.57
C ILE A 294 11.11 -4.79 -7.45
N ARG A 295 12.26 -4.32 -6.95
CA ARG A 295 13.39 -5.17 -6.56
C ARG A 295 13.81 -4.85 -5.14
N VAL A 296 14.11 -5.89 -4.36
CA VAL A 296 14.48 -5.78 -2.94
C VAL A 296 15.84 -6.44 -2.72
N LEU A 297 16.85 -5.66 -2.35
CA LEU A 297 18.23 -6.15 -2.23
C LEU A 297 18.37 -7.24 -1.16
N GLN A 298 17.60 -7.21 -0.08
CA GLN A 298 17.63 -8.29 0.91
C GLN A 298 17.34 -9.68 0.31
N PHE A 299 16.57 -9.76 -0.79
CA PHE A 299 16.25 -11.02 -1.49
C PHE A 299 17.35 -11.44 -2.49
N ALA A 300 18.30 -10.57 -2.80
CA ALA A 300 19.41 -10.85 -3.71
C ALA A 300 20.35 -11.93 -3.19
N PHE A 301 20.41 -12.10 -1.87
CA PHE A 301 21.46 -12.89 -1.22
C PHE A 301 20.93 -14.16 -0.54
N ASP A 302 19.66 -14.50 -0.72
CA ASP A 302 19.05 -15.66 -0.08
C ASP A 302 19.27 -16.97 -0.83
N ASP A 303 19.59 -16.91 -2.12
CA ASP A 303 19.83 -18.06 -2.98
C ASP A 303 21.14 -17.95 -3.79
N LYS A 304 21.51 -19.06 -4.45
CA LYS A 304 22.67 -19.13 -5.35
C LYS A 304 22.29 -18.94 -6.82
N ASN A 305 21.00 -18.66 -7.12
CA ASN A 305 20.56 -18.48 -8.49
C ASN A 305 21.24 -17.25 -9.12
N PRO A 306 22.04 -17.41 -10.18
CA PRO A 306 22.66 -16.28 -10.86
C PRO A 306 21.64 -15.34 -11.49
N ASP A 307 20.48 -15.86 -11.88
CA ASP A 307 19.43 -15.11 -12.57
C ASP A 307 18.40 -14.47 -11.60
N ASN A 308 18.70 -14.48 -10.29
CA ASN A 308 17.84 -13.83 -9.31
C ASN A 308 17.67 -12.34 -9.67
N PRO A 309 16.43 -11.86 -9.96
CA PRO A 309 16.18 -10.51 -10.45
C PRO A 309 16.46 -9.41 -9.42
N HIS A 310 16.64 -9.79 -8.14
CA HIS A 310 16.97 -8.86 -7.07
C HIS A 310 18.46 -8.56 -6.95
N LYS A 311 19.33 -9.34 -7.62
CA LYS A 311 20.76 -9.09 -7.60
C LYS A 311 21.10 -7.78 -8.32
N PRO A 312 22.00 -6.95 -7.78
CA PRO A 312 22.32 -5.65 -8.34
C PRO A 312 22.65 -5.68 -9.83
N GLU A 313 23.37 -6.71 -10.28
CA GLU A 313 23.75 -6.90 -11.68
C GLU A 313 22.58 -7.23 -12.62
N ASN A 314 21.49 -7.81 -12.07
CA ASN A 314 20.30 -8.23 -12.82
C ASN A 314 19.17 -7.19 -12.77
N ILE A 315 19.30 -6.14 -11.96
CA ILE A 315 18.29 -5.08 -11.85
C ILE A 315 18.18 -4.33 -13.17
N GLU A 316 16.97 -4.25 -13.70
CA GLU A 316 16.64 -3.59 -14.96
C GLU A 316 16.18 -2.15 -14.73
N ALA A 317 16.25 -1.31 -15.77
CA ALA A 317 15.89 0.11 -15.69
C ALA A 317 14.40 0.32 -15.36
N ASP A 318 13.52 -0.53 -15.88
CA ASP A 318 12.06 -0.46 -15.65
C ASP A 318 11.65 -0.92 -14.22
N THR A 319 12.49 -0.64 -13.21
CA THR A 319 12.26 -1.07 -11.83
C THR A 319 12.49 0.03 -10.80
N VAL A 320 11.92 -0.19 -9.63
CA VAL A 320 12.19 0.54 -8.38
C VAL A 320 12.94 -0.41 -7.46
N VAL A 321 14.14 -0.06 -7.03
CA VAL A 321 14.95 -0.87 -6.12
C VAL A 321 14.83 -0.36 -4.69
N TYR A 322 14.71 -1.30 -3.75
CA TYR A 322 14.67 -1.05 -2.30
C TYR A 322 15.81 -1.79 -1.62
N THR A 323 16.34 -1.27 -0.52
CA THR A 323 17.16 -2.05 0.40
C THR A 323 16.33 -3.12 1.11
N GLY A 324 15.18 -2.73 1.62
CA GLY A 324 14.07 -3.50 2.16
C GLY A 324 12.79 -2.70 2.04
N THR A 325 11.62 -3.33 2.22
CA THR A 325 10.31 -2.66 2.31
C THR A 325 9.87 -2.56 3.78
N HIS A 326 8.70 -1.98 4.03
CA HIS A 326 8.07 -1.95 5.36
C HIS A 326 7.79 -3.35 5.94
N ASP A 327 7.71 -4.38 5.11
CA ASP A 327 7.48 -5.79 5.50
C ASP A 327 8.77 -6.55 5.80
N ASN A 328 9.92 -6.02 5.39
CA ASN A 328 11.21 -6.61 5.68
C ASN A 328 11.70 -6.21 7.08
N ASP A 329 12.68 -6.94 7.59
CA ASP A 329 13.49 -6.44 8.70
C ASP A 329 14.31 -5.23 8.21
N THR A 330 14.75 -4.36 9.12
CA THR A 330 15.71 -3.32 8.78
C THR A 330 16.98 -3.96 8.20
N THR A 331 17.69 -3.27 7.34
CA THR A 331 18.91 -3.81 6.73
C THR A 331 19.93 -4.24 7.78
N LYS A 332 20.11 -3.45 8.84
CA LYS A 332 20.99 -3.81 9.97
C LYS A 332 20.48 -5.05 10.72
N GLY A 333 19.20 -5.10 11.07
CA GLY A 333 18.59 -6.23 11.76
C GLY A 333 18.61 -7.53 10.93
N TRP A 334 18.39 -7.42 9.62
CA TRP A 334 18.56 -8.54 8.69
C TRP A 334 19.99 -9.03 8.63
N TRP A 335 20.97 -8.11 8.58
CA TRP A 335 22.38 -8.42 8.57
C TRP A 335 22.85 -9.12 9.86
N ASP A 336 22.47 -8.63 11.00
CA ASP A 336 22.84 -9.20 12.31
C ASP A 336 22.41 -10.66 12.44
N LYS A 337 21.29 -11.04 11.79
CA LYS A 337 20.78 -12.41 11.80
C LYS A 337 21.41 -13.33 10.74
N LYS A 338 21.81 -12.79 9.59
CA LYS A 338 22.16 -13.61 8.42
C LYS A 338 23.63 -13.51 7.96
N GLN A 339 24.29 -12.38 8.16
CA GLN A 339 25.70 -12.10 7.79
C GLN A 339 26.14 -12.73 6.46
N LYS A 340 25.44 -12.44 5.38
CA LYS A 340 25.67 -13.09 4.08
C LYS A 340 27.05 -12.79 3.53
N ARG A 341 27.86 -13.83 3.28
CA ARG A 341 29.25 -13.71 2.78
C ARG A 341 29.36 -12.89 1.51
N GLN A 342 28.38 -13.01 0.60
CA GLN A 342 28.35 -12.27 -0.66
C GLN A 342 28.25 -10.75 -0.44
N VAL A 343 27.40 -10.32 0.51
CA VAL A 343 27.31 -8.89 0.86
C VAL A 343 28.60 -8.40 1.50
N LYS A 344 29.18 -9.22 2.40
CA LYS A 344 30.43 -8.88 3.07
C LYS A 344 31.58 -8.63 2.08
N SER A 345 31.65 -9.40 0.99
CA SER A 345 32.66 -9.21 -0.05
C SER A 345 32.44 -7.94 -0.90
N SER A 346 31.26 -7.36 -0.86
CA SER A 346 30.88 -6.12 -1.57
C SER A 346 31.02 -4.86 -0.72
N MET A 347 31.28 -5.00 0.59
CA MET A 347 31.49 -3.87 1.49
C MET A 347 32.84 -3.20 1.18
N ARG A 348 32.84 -1.87 1.12
CA ARG A 348 34.07 -1.07 1.05
C ARG A 348 34.65 -0.86 2.45
N GLU A 349 35.89 -0.45 2.52
CA GLU A 349 36.52 -0.10 3.80
C GLU A 349 35.75 1.00 4.51
N ASN A 350 35.45 0.78 5.80
CA ASN A 350 34.67 1.68 6.65
C ASN A 350 33.17 1.88 6.27
N GLU A 351 32.63 1.12 5.29
CA GLU A 351 31.19 1.12 5.05
C GLU A 351 30.43 0.27 6.07
N THR A 352 29.30 0.78 6.56
CA THR A 352 28.32 -0.04 7.26
C THR A 352 27.54 -0.90 6.26
N ILE A 353 26.77 -1.87 6.78
CA ILE A 353 25.90 -2.67 5.93
C ILE A 353 24.80 -1.83 5.26
N CYS A 354 24.25 -0.86 5.98
CA CYS A 354 23.21 0.03 5.44
C CYS A 354 23.78 0.89 4.31
N GLN A 355 24.94 1.49 4.50
CA GLN A 355 25.63 2.27 3.47
C GLN A 355 25.97 1.42 2.24
N THR A 356 26.43 0.18 2.45
CA THR A 356 26.70 -0.76 1.36
C THR A 356 25.45 -1.06 0.55
N MET A 357 24.34 -1.40 1.19
CA MET A 357 23.10 -1.72 0.50
C MET A 357 22.49 -0.49 -0.21
N ILE A 358 22.53 0.69 0.40
CA ILE A 358 22.11 1.94 -0.22
C ILE A 358 22.97 2.25 -1.45
N ARG A 359 24.30 2.10 -1.35
CA ARG A 359 25.21 2.28 -2.49
C ARG A 359 24.91 1.29 -3.62
N MET A 360 24.73 -0.01 -3.32
CA MET A 360 24.41 -1.03 -4.33
C MET A 360 23.09 -0.71 -5.05
N ALA A 361 22.08 -0.22 -4.33
CA ALA A 361 20.84 0.23 -4.93
C ALA A 361 21.06 1.45 -5.85
N ARG A 362 21.82 2.43 -5.41
CA ARG A 362 22.16 3.63 -6.19
C ARG A 362 23.01 3.34 -7.42
N GLU A 363 23.90 2.36 -7.36
CA GLU A 363 24.75 1.93 -8.48
C GLU A 363 24.04 0.99 -9.45
N SER A 364 22.83 0.50 -9.12
CA SER A 364 22.03 -0.37 -9.99
C SER A 364 21.47 0.39 -11.21
N LYS A 365 20.93 -0.36 -12.18
CA LYS A 365 20.28 0.21 -13.38
C LYS A 365 18.86 0.74 -13.13
N ALA A 366 18.27 0.51 -11.93
CA ALA A 366 16.92 0.95 -11.65
C ALA A 366 16.75 2.47 -11.85
N GLU A 367 15.63 2.89 -12.41
CA GLU A 367 15.32 4.33 -12.54
C GLU A 367 15.05 5.00 -11.19
N ILE A 368 14.61 4.24 -10.20
CA ILE A 368 14.26 4.75 -8.86
C ILE A 368 14.89 3.85 -7.81
N ALA A 369 15.49 4.45 -6.77
CA ALA A 369 15.95 3.76 -5.58
C ALA A 369 15.27 4.36 -4.34
N ILE A 370 14.60 3.53 -3.53
CA ILE A 370 13.87 3.98 -2.34
C ILE A 370 14.43 3.26 -1.11
N PHE A 371 14.68 4.00 -0.05
CA PHE A 371 15.26 3.50 1.20
C PHE A 371 14.29 3.72 2.36
N PRO A 372 13.99 2.68 3.17
CA PRO A 372 13.35 2.89 4.47
C PRO A 372 14.16 3.88 5.31
N LEU A 373 13.48 4.79 6.01
CA LEU A 373 14.14 5.73 6.92
C LEU A 373 15.01 5.00 7.94
N GLN A 374 14.55 3.83 8.41
CA GLN A 374 15.29 2.98 9.34
C GLN A 374 16.68 2.57 8.81
N ASP A 375 16.80 2.33 7.49
CA ASP A 375 18.06 1.97 6.86
C ASP A 375 18.98 3.18 6.69
N ILE A 376 18.41 4.36 6.44
CA ILE A 376 19.16 5.63 6.40
C ILE A 376 19.72 5.96 7.78
N LEU A 377 18.95 5.71 8.85
CA LEU A 377 19.36 5.93 10.25
C LEU A 377 20.13 4.72 10.84
N GLU A 378 20.36 3.68 10.07
CA GLU A 378 21.11 2.48 10.48
C GLU A 378 20.54 1.78 11.73
N LEU A 379 19.22 1.72 11.85
CA LEU A 379 18.49 1.18 13.00
C LEU A 379 18.36 -0.36 12.91
N GLY A 380 18.31 -1.01 14.07
CA GLY A 380 18.16 -2.46 14.20
C GLY A 380 16.71 -2.95 14.08
N SER A 381 16.51 -4.27 14.29
CA SER A 381 15.19 -4.93 14.18
C SER A 381 14.10 -4.37 15.09
N GLU A 382 14.46 -3.68 16.16
CA GLU A 382 13.54 -2.99 17.08
C GLU A 382 12.72 -1.90 16.39
N SER A 383 13.27 -1.35 15.30
CA SER A 383 12.64 -0.30 14.47
C SER A 383 11.87 -0.84 13.27
N ARG A 384 11.71 -2.15 13.14
CA ARG A 384 10.96 -2.77 12.05
C ARG A 384 9.50 -2.32 12.06
N MET A 385 8.97 -1.93 10.88
CA MET A 385 7.61 -1.41 10.74
C MET A 385 6.56 -2.51 10.83
N ASN A 386 6.72 -3.59 10.06
CA ASN A 386 5.77 -4.69 10.01
C ASN A 386 6.46 -6.05 9.93
N THR A 387 5.87 -7.05 10.59
CA THR A 387 6.23 -8.47 10.45
C THR A 387 4.98 -9.20 9.95
N PRO A 388 4.89 -9.52 8.65
CA PRO A 388 3.72 -10.17 8.07
C PRO A 388 3.31 -11.44 8.82
N GLY A 389 2.00 -11.61 9.02
CA GLY A 389 1.44 -12.77 9.72
C GLY A 389 1.54 -12.72 11.25
N THR A 390 1.93 -11.58 11.83
CA THR A 390 1.96 -11.36 13.28
C THR A 390 1.06 -10.19 13.68
N THR A 391 0.69 -10.13 14.97
CA THR A 391 -0.04 -9.01 15.57
C THR A 391 0.77 -8.42 16.72
N GLY A 392 0.48 -7.19 17.12
CA GLY A 392 0.93 -6.58 18.36
C GLY A 392 1.88 -5.39 18.18
N LYS A 393 3.12 -5.59 17.72
CA LYS A 393 4.12 -4.50 17.64
C LYS A 393 4.22 -3.83 16.27
N ASN A 394 3.45 -4.27 15.28
CA ASN A 394 3.46 -3.72 13.93
C ASN A 394 2.90 -2.29 13.91
N TRP A 395 3.33 -1.49 12.96
CA TRP A 395 2.81 -0.16 12.62
C TRP A 395 3.03 0.93 13.68
N ASN A 396 3.76 0.66 14.74
CA ASN A 396 3.93 1.54 15.90
C ASN A 396 5.29 2.24 15.97
N TRP A 397 6.22 1.93 15.06
CA TRP A 397 7.53 2.54 15.08
C TRP A 397 7.45 4.05 14.78
N LYS A 398 8.15 4.83 15.58
CA LYS A 398 8.37 6.27 15.39
C LYS A 398 9.84 6.60 15.61
N PHE A 399 10.34 7.59 14.86
CA PHE A 399 11.65 8.17 15.13
C PHE A 399 11.54 9.42 16.01
N SER A 400 12.66 9.89 16.51
CA SER A 400 12.78 11.23 17.14
C SER A 400 13.47 12.18 16.17
N TRP A 401 13.11 13.46 16.22
CA TRP A 401 13.84 14.48 15.45
C TRP A 401 15.31 14.66 15.89
N ASP A 402 15.67 14.13 17.05
CA ASP A 402 17.07 14.08 17.52
C ASP A 402 17.89 12.96 16.85
N ASP A 403 17.20 12.05 16.13
CA ASP A 403 17.84 10.92 15.40
C ASP A 403 18.24 11.31 13.97
N ILE A 404 17.84 12.51 13.48
CA ILE A 404 17.98 12.98 12.09
C ILE A 404 18.88 14.19 12.00
#